data_2e561d0a9d727835304f268df2b14edb
#
_entry.id   2e561d0a9d727835304f268df2b14edb
#
_cell.length_a   1.000
_cell.length_b   1.000
_cell.length_c   1.000
_cell.angle_alpha   90.00
_cell.angle_beta   90.00
_cell.angle_gamma   90.00
#
_symmetry.space_group_name_H-M   'P 1'
#
loop_
_entity.id
_entity.type
_entity.pdbx_description
1 polymer ?
#
loop_
_entity_poly.entity_id
_entity_poly.type
_entity_poly.pdbx_seq_one_letter_code
_entity_poly.pdbx_strand_id
1 'polypeptide(L)'
;SIDEFNRVYNKNIDLIDEDNQKDFETYLDLFVNYKVKLAEAYELGFHEDPKYKSELNKYAKQLQNTYLTDKKSEEKFLKEAYERTKFEVNVSHVLIRVEENNNDTIPIIEKLKSLTNSFLNLSIDEFNKKYNQDNQMIVENLGYFSAFKMIYNFENIAYTTPVGEVSNPFRTKFGFHILKVKDKRNSLGEVTVGHIMTYKNKADAFDRIKNISDSI
;
A
#
# COMPACT_ATOMS: atom_id res chain seq x y z
N SER A 1 41.97 14.59 -12.29
CA SER A 1 43.23 13.80 -12.20
C SER A 1 43.30 12.82 -13.37
N ILE A 2 44.50 12.30 -13.61
CA ILE A 2 44.71 11.27 -14.66
C ILE A 2 43.85 10.03 -14.39
N ASP A 3 43.77 9.61 -13.15
CA ASP A 3 42.94 8.45 -12.76
C ASP A 3 41.47 8.65 -13.05
N GLU A 4 40.96 9.88 -12.84
CA GLU A 4 39.60 10.24 -13.17
C GLU A 4 39.36 10.19 -14.68
N PHE A 5 40.26 10.74 -15.46
CA PHE A 5 40.22 10.68 -16.92
C PHE A 5 40.18 9.23 -17.41
N ASN A 6 41.16 8.41 -16.98
CA ASN A 6 41.26 7.00 -17.38
C ASN A 6 39.98 6.22 -17.05
N ARG A 7 39.42 6.45 -15.86
CA ARG A 7 38.13 5.81 -15.45
C ARG A 7 36.99 6.20 -16.35
N VAL A 8 36.86 7.49 -16.69
CA VAL A 8 35.78 8.00 -17.55
C VAL A 8 36.00 7.55 -18.99
N TYR A 9 37.20 7.61 -19.51
CA TYR A 9 37.55 7.15 -20.84
C TYR A 9 37.23 5.68 -21.04
N ASN A 10 37.72 4.81 -20.15
CA ASN A 10 37.47 3.36 -20.23
C ASN A 10 35.98 2.98 -20.08
N LYS A 11 35.22 3.77 -19.30
CA LYS A 11 33.82 3.52 -19.14
C LYS A 11 32.99 3.88 -20.37
N ASN A 12 33.39 4.91 -21.10
CA ASN A 12 32.60 5.50 -22.16
C ASN A 12 33.06 5.11 -23.58
N ILE A 13 34.27 4.53 -23.75
CA ILE A 13 34.85 4.26 -25.06
C ILE A 13 33.94 3.36 -25.93
N ASP A 14 33.27 2.39 -25.31
CA ASP A 14 32.35 1.48 -26.01
C ASP A 14 30.99 2.12 -26.35
N LEU A 15 30.68 3.29 -25.78
CA LEU A 15 29.44 4.03 -26.00
C LEU A 15 29.57 5.12 -27.08
N ILE A 16 30.80 5.32 -27.60
CA ILE A 16 31.08 6.34 -28.61
C ILE A 16 30.93 5.70 -29.99
N ASP A 17 29.95 6.20 -30.78
CA ASP A 17 29.65 5.66 -32.11
C ASP A 17 30.67 6.12 -33.18
N GLU A 18 31.29 7.28 -33.01
CA GLU A 18 32.22 7.85 -33.97
C GLU A 18 33.67 7.48 -33.63
N ASP A 19 34.34 6.77 -34.55
CA ASP A 19 35.70 6.28 -34.33
C ASP A 19 36.76 7.41 -34.13
N ASN A 20 36.54 8.59 -34.73
CA ASN A 20 37.39 9.77 -34.53
C ASN A 20 37.33 10.33 -33.10
N GLN A 21 36.23 10.09 -32.37
CA GLN A 21 36.10 10.53 -30.99
C GLN A 21 36.62 9.51 -29.97
N LYS A 22 36.97 8.29 -30.43
CA LYS A 22 37.63 7.26 -29.62
C LYS A 22 39.14 7.50 -29.47
N ASP A 23 39.69 8.38 -30.32
CA ASP A 23 41.12 8.75 -30.19
C ASP A 23 41.38 9.43 -28.85
N PHE A 24 42.47 8.99 -28.18
CA PHE A 24 42.78 9.40 -26.83
C PHE A 24 42.97 10.93 -26.71
N GLU A 25 43.65 11.57 -27.68
CA GLU A 25 43.89 13.02 -27.66
C GLU A 25 42.60 13.80 -27.85
N THR A 26 41.76 13.39 -28.80
CA THR A 26 40.47 14.01 -29.04
C THR A 26 39.54 13.87 -27.81
N TYR A 27 39.52 12.70 -27.19
CA TYR A 27 38.75 12.49 -25.97
C TYR A 27 39.30 13.28 -24.78
N LEU A 28 40.59 13.43 -24.68
CA LEU A 28 41.22 14.25 -23.64
C LEU A 28 40.81 15.73 -23.76
N ASP A 29 40.78 16.28 -24.97
CA ASP A 29 40.34 17.66 -25.22
C ASP A 29 38.85 17.83 -24.83
N LEU A 30 38.03 16.88 -25.18
CA LEU A 30 36.61 16.91 -24.77
C LEU A 30 36.46 16.85 -23.25
N PHE A 31 37.23 16.01 -22.59
CA PHE A 31 37.24 15.88 -21.13
C PHE A 31 37.72 17.16 -20.44
N VAL A 32 38.81 17.78 -20.93
CA VAL A 32 39.31 19.04 -20.38
C VAL A 32 38.26 20.16 -20.55
N ASN A 33 37.69 20.30 -21.74
CA ASN A 33 36.63 21.28 -21.99
C ASN A 33 35.40 21.06 -21.10
N TYR A 34 35.01 19.82 -20.89
CA TYR A 34 33.98 19.49 -19.94
C TYR A 34 34.30 19.93 -18.50
N LYS A 35 35.54 19.64 -18.04
CA LYS A 35 35.99 20.01 -16.68
C LYS A 35 36.05 21.52 -16.47
N VAL A 36 36.51 22.28 -17.49
CA VAL A 36 36.52 23.75 -17.43
C VAL A 36 35.09 24.31 -17.34
N LYS A 37 34.16 23.84 -18.19
CA LYS A 37 32.75 24.26 -18.12
C LYS A 37 32.10 23.90 -16.78
N LEU A 38 32.45 22.73 -16.23
CA LEU A 38 31.97 22.32 -14.93
C LEU A 38 32.50 23.20 -13.80
N ALA A 39 33.75 23.55 -13.81
CA ALA A 39 34.36 24.48 -12.83
C ALA A 39 33.66 25.84 -12.85
N GLU A 40 33.48 26.42 -14.05
CA GLU A 40 32.77 27.68 -14.23
C GLU A 40 31.32 27.61 -13.72
N ALA A 41 30.64 26.53 -14.01
CA ALA A 41 29.25 26.32 -13.52
C ALA A 41 29.19 26.28 -11.99
N TYR A 42 30.16 25.71 -11.33
CA TYR A 42 30.24 25.73 -9.87
C TYR A 42 30.58 27.11 -9.32
N GLU A 43 31.51 27.87 -9.95
CA GLU A 43 31.83 29.25 -9.56
C GLU A 43 30.61 30.19 -9.71
N LEU A 44 29.80 30.00 -10.77
CA LEU A 44 28.60 30.74 -11.01
C LEU A 44 27.41 30.28 -10.10
N GLY A 45 27.60 29.25 -9.29
CA GLY A 45 26.58 28.79 -8.35
C GLY A 45 25.43 27.99 -8.98
N PHE A 46 25.52 27.52 -10.22
CA PHE A 46 24.44 26.78 -10.90
C PHE A 46 24.04 25.50 -10.16
N HIS A 47 24.98 24.88 -9.42
CA HIS A 47 24.72 23.70 -8.59
C HIS A 47 23.81 24.02 -7.38
N GLU A 48 23.67 25.29 -6.99
CA GLU A 48 22.78 25.76 -5.91
C GLU A 48 21.36 26.07 -6.38
N ASP A 49 21.15 26.15 -7.69
CA ASP A 49 19.83 26.44 -8.27
C ASP A 49 18.78 25.43 -7.78
N PRO A 50 17.64 25.90 -7.21
CA PRO A 50 16.60 25.00 -6.70
C PRO A 50 16.01 24.05 -7.76
N LYS A 51 15.94 24.49 -9.02
CA LYS A 51 15.44 23.71 -10.14
C LYS A 51 16.40 22.58 -10.47
N TYR A 52 17.71 22.87 -10.53
CA TYR A 52 18.75 21.86 -10.72
C TYR A 52 18.72 20.81 -9.58
N LYS A 53 18.68 21.27 -8.32
CA LYS A 53 18.59 20.35 -7.16
C LYS A 53 17.37 19.45 -7.19
N SER A 54 16.22 20.00 -7.57
CA SER A 54 14.97 19.25 -7.70
C SER A 54 15.08 18.16 -8.77
N GLU A 55 15.68 18.50 -9.91
CA GLU A 55 15.85 17.59 -11.04
C GLU A 55 16.88 16.49 -10.71
N LEU A 56 18.01 16.86 -10.11
CA LEU A 56 19.02 15.90 -9.64
C LEU A 56 18.43 14.90 -8.63
N ASN A 57 17.64 15.39 -7.66
CA ASN A 57 16.98 14.54 -6.68
C ASN A 57 15.95 13.58 -7.35
N LYS A 58 15.26 14.03 -8.38
CA LYS A 58 14.34 13.18 -9.15
C LYS A 58 15.08 12.03 -9.84
N TYR A 59 16.19 12.32 -10.52
CA TYR A 59 17.01 11.28 -11.16
C TYR A 59 17.66 10.35 -10.14
N ALA A 60 18.18 10.88 -9.02
CA ALA A 60 18.75 10.07 -7.95
C ALA A 60 17.73 9.07 -7.39
N LYS A 61 16.48 9.51 -7.16
CA LYS A 61 15.39 8.63 -6.72
C LYS A 61 15.03 7.57 -7.76
N GLN A 62 15.01 7.91 -9.04
CA GLN A 62 14.77 6.93 -10.11
C GLN A 62 15.83 5.83 -10.14
N LEU A 63 17.10 6.20 -9.98
CA LEU A 63 18.19 5.23 -9.89
C LEU A 63 18.12 4.38 -8.62
N GLN A 64 17.84 5.00 -7.48
CA GLN A 64 17.69 4.29 -6.20
C GLN A 64 16.59 3.22 -6.26
N ASN A 65 15.46 3.51 -6.89
CA ASN A 65 14.36 2.57 -7.00
C ASN A 65 14.79 1.23 -7.64
N THR A 66 15.67 1.27 -8.61
CA THR A 66 16.20 0.04 -9.26
C THR A 66 16.97 -0.85 -8.29
N TYR A 67 17.63 -0.26 -7.28
CA TYR A 67 18.40 -1.01 -6.27
C TYR A 67 17.60 -1.35 -5.02
N LEU A 68 16.52 -0.61 -4.75
CA LEU A 68 15.66 -0.83 -3.59
C LEU A 68 14.53 -1.84 -3.87
N THR A 69 14.30 -2.20 -5.13
CA THR A 69 13.27 -3.16 -5.51
C THR A 69 13.81 -4.59 -5.42
N ASP A 70 13.28 -5.38 -4.49
CA ASP A 70 13.52 -6.82 -4.45
C ASP A 70 12.50 -7.56 -5.33
N LYS A 71 12.90 -7.91 -6.53
CA LYS A 71 12.05 -8.63 -7.50
C LYS A 71 11.47 -9.93 -6.96
N LYS A 72 12.20 -10.64 -6.10
CA LYS A 72 11.71 -11.90 -5.52
C LYS A 72 10.57 -11.64 -4.54
N SER A 73 10.70 -10.60 -3.71
CA SER A 73 9.63 -10.19 -2.80
C SER A 73 8.43 -9.66 -3.57
N GLU A 74 8.64 -8.90 -4.65
CA GLU A 74 7.58 -8.39 -5.52
C GLU A 74 6.79 -9.54 -6.16
N GLU A 75 7.46 -10.52 -6.76
CA GLU A 75 6.82 -11.72 -7.33
C GLU A 75 6.03 -12.51 -6.29
N LYS A 76 6.58 -12.65 -5.08
CA LYS A 76 5.90 -13.30 -3.97
C LYS A 76 4.61 -12.58 -3.59
N PHE A 77 4.66 -11.26 -3.41
CA PHE A 77 3.48 -10.46 -3.08
C PHE A 77 2.46 -10.45 -4.21
N LEU A 78 2.89 -10.40 -5.46
CA LEU A 78 2.00 -10.46 -6.62
C LEU A 78 1.25 -11.80 -6.67
N LYS A 79 1.96 -12.90 -6.44
CA LYS A 79 1.36 -14.24 -6.38
C LYS A 79 0.37 -14.36 -5.20
N GLU A 80 0.75 -13.88 -4.03
CA GLU A 80 -0.12 -13.85 -2.84
C GLU A 80 -1.39 -13.03 -3.12
N ALA A 81 -1.25 -11.83 -3.68
CA ALA A 81 -2.36 -10.98 -4.05
C ALA A 81 -3.30 -11.67 -5.04
N TYR A 82 -2.76 -12.29 -6.08
CA TYR A 82 -3.54 -13.05 -7.06
C TYR A 82 -4.31 -14.21 -6.41
N GLU A 83 -3.67 -15.00 -5.54
CA GLU A 83 -4.37 -16.08 -4.85
C GLU A 83 -5.50 -15.57 -3.95
N ARG A 84 -5.33 -14.40 -3.31
CA ARG A 84 -6.37 -13.78 -2.48
C ARG A 84 -7.56 -13.27 -3.31
N THR A 85 -7.35 -12.81 -4.53
CA THR A 85 -8.46 -12.35 -5.40
C THR A 85 -9.45 -13.46 -5.76
N LYS A 86 -9.04 -14.72 -5.65
CA LYS A 86 -9.91 -15.88 -5.92
C LYS A 86 -10.97 -16.11 -4.85
N PHE A 87 -10.81 -15.51 -3.68
CA PHE A 87 -11.66 -15.77 -2.52
C PHE A 87 -12.13 -14.48 -1.87
N GLU A 88 -13.28 -14.57 -1.23
CA GLU A 88 -13.81 -13.57 -0.31
C GLU A 88 -13.91 -14.17 1.08
N VAL A 89 -13.62 -13.38 2.11
CA VAL A 89 -13.71 -13.76 3.52
C VAL A 89 -14.77 -12.93 4.24
N ASN A 90 -15.59 -13.59 5.04
CA ASN A 90 -16.60 -12.94 5.89
C ASN A 90 -16.02 -12.81 7.30
N VAL A 91 -15.85 -11.57 7.75
CA VAL A 91 -15.14 -11.27 8.98
C VAL A 91 -15.94 -10.36 9.89
N SER A 92 -15.89 -10.68 11.18
CA SER A 92 -16.22 -9.72 12.25
C SER A 92 -14.96 -9.35 13.00
N HIS A 93 -14.88 -8.14 13.54
CA HIS A 93 -13.72 -7.73 14.32
C HIS A 93 -14.07 -6.92 15.56
N VAL A 94 -13.13 -6.89 16.50
CA VAL A 94 -13.08 -5.98 17.63
C VAL A 94 -11.84 -5.11 17.46
N LEU A 95 -12.00 -3.79 17.57
CA LEU A 95 -10.92 -2.82 17.55
C LEU A 95 -10.90 -2.03 18.85
N ILE A 96 -9.75 -1.97 19.50
CA ILE A 96 -9.44 -0.98 20.52
C ILE A 96 -8.54 0.07 19.88
N ARG A 97 -9.04 1.31 19.78
CA ARG A 97 -8.27 2.41 19.20
C ARG A 97 -7.11 2.78 20.10
N VAL A 98 -5.94 2.95 19.48
CA VAL A 98 -4.70 3.34 20.16
C VAL A 98 -3.94 4.25 19.23
N GLU A 99 -3.44 5.35 19.79
CA GLU A 99 -2.59 6.27 19.05
C GLU A 99 -1.28 5.58 18.62
N GLU A 100 -0.75 5.96 17.47
CA GLU A 100 0.42 5.32 16.86
C GLU A 100 1.65 5.33 17.77
N ASN A 101 1.82 6.39 18.55
CA ASN A 101 2.96 6.61 19.45
C ASN A 101 2.76 6.01 20.86
N ASN A 102 1.64 5.35 21.14
CA ASN A 102 1.43 4.73 22.44
C ASN A 102 2.26 3.45 22.57
N ASN A 103 3.17 3.43 23.55
CA ASN A 103 4.07 2.31 23.83
C ASN A 103 3.52 1.34 24.89
N ASP A 104 2.52 1.72 25.68
CA ASP A 104 1.90 0.86 26.68
C ASP A 104 0.78 0.02 26.08
N THR A 105 1.19 -1.03 25.36
CA THR A 105 0.29 -1.89 24.57
C THR A 105 -0.03 -3.22 25.25
N ILE A 106 0.70 -3.60 26.29
CA ILE A 106 0.56 -4.89 26.97
C ILE A 106 -0.85 -5.10 27.54
N PRO A 107 -1.42 -4.13 28.31
CA PRO A 107 -2.76 -4.30 28.88
C PRO A 107 -3.85 -4.48 27.82
N ILE A 108 -3.68 -3.83 26.65
CA ILE A 108 -4.63 -3.89 25.55
C ILE A 108 -4.60 -5.27 24.90
N ILE A 109 -3.41 -5.80 24.69
CA ILE A 109 -3.21 -7.16 24.13
C ILE A 109 -3.81 -8.20 25.07
N GLU A 110 -3.55 -8.08 26.38
CA GLU A 110 -4.10 -8.99 27.39
C GLU A 110 -5.64 -8.92 27.45
N LYS A 111 -6.19 -7.70 27.42
CA LYS A 111 -7.66 -7.50 27.31
C LYS A 111 -8.23 -8.21 26.10
N LEU A 112 -7.67 -7.99 24.91
CA LEU A 112 -8.14 -8.67 23.69
C LEU A 112 -8.01 -10.19 23.75
N LYS A 113 -6.89 -10.71 24.29
CA LYS A 113 -6.70 -12.15 24.50
C LYS A 113 -7.78 -12.74 25.42
N SER A 114 -8.11 -12.06 26.51
CA SER A 114 -9.15 -12.52 27.44
C SER A 114 -10.55 -12.55 26.80
N LEU A 115 -10.79 -11.72 25.80
CA LEU A 115 -12.06 -11.63 25.08
C LEU A 115 -12.20 -12.63 23.93
N THR A 116 -11.12 -13.27 23.48
CA THR A 116 -11.10 -14.15 22.29
C THR A 116 -12.17 -15.25 22.36
N ASN A 117 -12.26 -15.95 23.48
CA ASN A 117 -13.23 -17.04 23.68
C ASN A 117 -14.70 -16.55 23.65
N SER A 118 -14.93 -15.39 24.25
CA SER A 118 -16.25 -14.78 24.27
C SER A 118 -16.63 -14.27 22.87
N PHE A 119 -15.70 -13.69 22.14
CA PHE A 119 -15.92 -13.23 20.78
C PHE A 119 -16.15 -14.40 19.78
N LEU A 120 -15.55 -15.54 20.06
CA LEU A 120 -15.79 -16.76 19.28
C LEU A 120 -17.25 -17.23 19.42
N ASN A 121 -17.80 -17.23 20.62
CA ASN A 121 -19.04 -17.95 20.96
C ASN A 121 -20.29 -17.05 20.99
N LEU A 122 -20.14 -15.73 21.11
CA LEU A 122 -21.27 -14.80 21.19
C LEU A 122 -21.57 -14.16 19.84
N SER A 123 -22.81 -13.76 19.66
CA SER A 123 -23.17 -12.81 18.60
C SER A 123 -22.56 -11.43 18.87
N ILE A 124 -22.49 -10.58 17.85
CA ILE A 124 -21.97 -9.21 18.01
C ILE A 124 -22.80 -8.41 19.04
N ASP A 125 -24.12 -8.56 18.99
CA ASP A 125 -25.01 -7.83 19.90
C ASP A 125 -24.85 -8.29 21.34
N GLU A 126 -24.76 -9.61 21.59
CA GLU A 126 -24.49 -10.16 22.91
C GLU A 126 -23.13 -9.75 23.44
N PHE A 127 -22.10 -9.78 22.56
CA PHE A 127 -20.75 -9.36 22.91
C PHE A 127 -20.72 -7.87 23.30
N ASN A 128 -21.34 -6.99 22.51
CA ASN A 128 -21.44 -5.57 22.80
C ASN A 128 -22.16 -5.30 24.14
N LYS A 129 -23.31 -5.94 24.35
CA LYS A 129 -24.06 -5.79 25.61
C LYS A 129 -23.27 -6.22 26.83
N LYS A 130 -22.40 -7.23 26.70
CA LYS A 130 -21.67 -7.80 27.83
C LYS A 130 -20.32 -7.12 28.09
N TYR A 131 -19.59 -6.75 27.04
CA TYR A 131 -18.19 -6.34 27.14
C TYR A 131 -17.87 -4.93 26.63
N ASN A 132 -18.83 -4.25 25.99
CA ASN A 132 -18.62 -2.94 25.38
C ASN A 132 -19.66 -1.89 25.80
N GLN A 133 -20.13 -1.94 27.06
CA GLN A 133 -21.15 -1.02 27.58
C GLN A 133 -20.65 0.44 27.59
N ASP A 134 -19.35 0.66 27.73
CA ASP A 134 -18.71 1.96 27.73
C ASP A 134 -18.31 2.45 26.33
N ASN A 135 -18.61 1.69 25.29
CA ASN A 135 -18.28 1.97 23.89
C ASN A 135 -16.78 2.26 23.63
N GLN A 136 -15.89 1.67 24.44
CA GLN A 136 -14.44 1.80 24.23
C GLN A 136 -13.90 0.94 23.09
N MET A 137 -14.68 -0.03 22.64
CA MET A 137 -14.34 -0.90 21.53
C MET A 137 -15.25 -0.65 20.32
N ILE A 138 -14.71 -0.81 19.13
CA ILE A 138 -15.50 -0.90 17.90
C ILE A 138 -15.68 -2.38 17.61
N VAL A 139 -16.91 -2.85 17.61
CA VAL A 139 -17.25 -4.25 17.34
C VAL A 139 -18.25 -4.30 16.20
N GLU A 140 -17.82 -4.82 15.06
CA GLU A 140 -18.66 -4.79 13.87
C GLU A 140 -18.47 -6.02 12.96
N ASN A 141 -19.48 -6.26 12.14
CA ASN A 141 -19.46 -7.26 11.10
C ASN A 141 -19.15 -6.58 9.77
N LEU A 142 -18.01 -6.89 9.18
CA LEU A 142 -17.58 -6.32 7.90
C LEU A 142 -18.24 -7.02 6.69
N GLY A 143 -18.86 -8.18 6.92
CA GLY A 143 -19.37 -9.00 5.83
C GLY A 143 -18.27 -9.61 4.98
N TYR A 144 -18.60 -9.97 3.73
CA TYR A 144 -17.63 -10.46 2.77
C TYR A 144 -16.82 -9.33 2.14
N PHE A 145 -15.53 -9.51 2.04
CA PHE A 145 -14.65 -8.65 1.28
C PHE A 145 -13.58 -9.45 0.52
N SER A 146 -13.16 -8.91 -0.62
CA SER A 146 -12.08 -9.44 -1.45
C SER A 146 -10.75 -8.77 -1.12
N ALA A 147 -9.67 -9.24 -1.75
CA ALA A 147 -8.35 -8.62 -1.68
C ALA A 147 -8.39 -7.11 -2.01
N PHE A 148 -7.49 -6.35 -1.42
CA PHE A 148 -7.31 -4.89 -1.59
C PHE A 148 -8.44 -4.01 -1.04
N LYS A 149 -9.36 -4.55 -0.26
CA LYS A 149 -10.42 -3.77 0.40
C LYS A 149 -10.02 -3.29 1.79
N MET A 150 -9.05 -3.96 2.41
CA MET A 150 -8.55 -3.64 3.76
C MET A 150 -7.06 -3.33 3.72
N ILE A 151 -6.53 -2.73 4.79
CA ILE A 151 -5.09 -2.54 4.93
C ILE A 151 -4.39 -3.90 5.02
N TYR A 152 -3.19 -4.00 4.45
CA TYR A 152 -2.46 -5.27 4.28
C TYR A 152 -2.39 -6.12 5.56
N ASN A 153 -2.02 -5.52 6.71
CA ASN A 153 -1.91 -6.27 7.96
C ASN A 153 -3.24 -6.90 8.40
N PHE A 154 -4.36 -6.17 8.26
CA PHE A 154 -5.69 -6.70 8.58
C PHE A 154 -6.09 -7.79 7.60
N GLU A 155 -5.91 -7.55 6.33
CA GLU A 155 -6.22 -8.50 5.27
C GLU A 155 -5.39 -9.77 5.40
N ASN A 156 -4.09 -9.65 5.67
CA ASN A 156 -3.22 -10.80 5.87
C ASN A 156 -3.73 -11.73 6.99
N ILE A 157 -4.12 -11.15 8.13
CA ILE A 157 -4.67 -11.94 9.24
C ILE A 157 -6.03 -12.56 8.85
N ALA A 158 -6.89 -11.81 8.14
CA ALA A 158 -8.19 -12.32 7.71
C ALA A 158 -8.08 -13.52 6.76
N TYR A 159 -7.14 -13.50 5.83
CA TYR A 159 -6.95 -14.60 4.86
C TYR A 159 -6.17 -15.79 5.43
N THR A 160 -5.39 -15.60 6.50
CA THR A 160 -4.58 -16.65 7.14
C THR A 160 -5.25 -17.30 8.36
N THR A 161 -6.24 -16.64 8.97
CA THR A 161 -7.01 -17.21 10.09
C THR A 161 -7.98 -18.27 9.55
N PRO A 162 -8.03 -19.47 10.11
CA PRO A 162 -8.98 -20.50 9.71
C PRO A 162 -10.44 -20.07 9.89
N VAL A 163 -11.33 -20.59 9.03
CA VAL A 163 -12.77 -20.35 9.16
C VAL A 163 -13.27 -20.95 10.50
N GLY A 164 -14.06 -20.18 11.22
CA GLY A 164 -14.59 -20.53 12.53
C GLY A 164 -13.69 -20.11 13.69
N GLU A 165 -12.49 -19.56 13.43
CA GLU A 165 -11.55 -19.17 14.47
C GLU A 165 -11.45 -17.66 14.66
N VAL A 166 -10.85 -17.26 15.79
CA VAL A 166 -10.50 -15.88 16.13
C VAL A 166 -8.98 -15.74 16.11
N SER A 167 -8.50 -14.68 15.47
CA SER A 167 -7.07 -14.40 15.38
C SER A 167 -6.45 -14.04 16.73
N ASN A 168 -5.13 -14.17 16.84
CA ASN A 168 -4.39 -13.48 17.88
C ASN A 168 -4.55 -11.95 17.75
N PRO A 169 -4.41 -11.17 18.85
CA PRO A 169 -4.35 -9.72 18.76
C PRO A 169 -3.24 -9.24 17.84
N PHE A 170 -3.57 -8.29 16.95
CA PHE A 170 -2.60 -7.69 16.01
C PHE A 170 -2.80 -6.20 15.90
N ARG A 171 -1.73 -5.49 15.52
CA ARG A 171 -1.71 -4.04 15.43
C ARG A 171 -1.91 -3.54 14.01
N THR A 172 -2.67 -2.46 13.87
CA THR A 172 -2.75 -1.63 12.67
C THR A 172 -2.51 -0.17 13.03
N LYS A 173 -2.51 0.74 12.06
CA LYS A 173 -2.46 2.19 12.33
C LYS A 173 -3.66 2.72 13.12
N PHE A 174 -4.75 1.97 13.22
CA PHE A 174 -5.96 2.36 13.94
C PHE A 174 -5.98 1.87 15.40
N GLY A 175 -5.12 0.92 15.76
CA GLY A 175 -5.07 0.31 17.08
C GLY A 175 -4.87 -1.19 17.03
N PHE A 176 -5.36 -1.89 18.06
CA PHE A 176 -5.27 -3.35 18.18
C PHE A 176 -6.59 -4.02 17.85
N HIS A 177 -6.50 -5.11 17.12
CA HIS A 177 -7.64 -5.88 16.64
C HIS A 177 -7.53 -7.34 17.08
N ILE A 178 -8.69 -7.98 17.21
CA ILE A 178 -8.92 -9.41 16.99
C ILE A 178 -9.99 -9.52 15.91
N LEU A 179 -9.93 -10.54 15.08
CA LEU A 179 -10.95 -10.81 14.08
C LEU A 179 -11.38 -12.28 14.12
N LYS A 180 -12.65 -12.51 13.77
CA LYS A 180 -13.25 -13.83 13.60
C LYS A 180 -13.58 -14.02 12.14
N VAL A 181 -13.03 -15.08 11.52
CA VAL A 181 -13.41 -15.47 10.16
C VAL A 181 -14.62 -16.38 10.25
N LYS A 182 -15.75 -15.91 9.74
CA LYS A 182 -17.02 -16.65 9.78
C LYS A 182 -17.15 -17.63 8.62
N ASP A 183 -16.69 -17.23 7.46
CA ASP A 183 -16.80 -18.00 6.23
C ASP A 183 -15.76 -17.55 5.19
N LYS A 184 -15.47 -18.42 4.25
CA LYS A 184 -14.63 -18.16 3.08
C LYS A 184 -15.28 -18.79 1.86
N ARG A 185 -15.47 -18.00 0.80
CA ARG A 185 -16.07 -18.45 -0.44
C ARG A 185 -15.25 -18.07 -1.66
N ASN A 186 -15.52 -18.68 -2.80
CA ASN A 186 -14.98 -18.21 -4.07
C ASN A 186 -15.46 -16.79 -4.34
N SER A 187 -14.56 -15.95 -4.87
CA SER A 187 -14.92 -14.59 -5.27
C SER A 187 -16.01 -14.62 -6.35
N LEU A 188 -16.98 -13.75 -6.19
CA LEU A 188 -18.05 -13.56 -7.19
C LEU A 188 -17.55 -12.77 -8.43
N GLY A 189 -16.30 -12.29 -8.41
CA GLY A 189 -15.73 -11.46 -9.46
C GLY A 189 -16.24 -10.03 -9.40
N GLU A 190 -16.06 -9.32 -10.52
CA GLU A 190 -16.54 -7.95 -10.70
C GLU A 190 -17.72 -7.93 -11.65
N VAL A 191 -18.70 -7.09 -11.33
CA VAL A 191 -19.86 -6.86 -12.18
C VAL A 191 -20.00 -5.37 -12.47
N THR A 192 -20.31 -5.03 -13.71
CA THR A 192 -20.66 -3.66 -14.08
C THR A 192 -22.13 -3.47 -13.86
N VAL A 193 -22.47 -2.49 -13.03
CA VAL A 193 -23.87 -2.16 -12.72
C VAL A 193 -24.17 -0.72 -13.10
N GLY A 194 -25.34 -0.51 -13.70
CA GLY A 194 -25.97 0.80 -13.82
C GLY A 194 -27.01 0.98 -12.71
N HIS A 195 -27.13 2.16 -12.14
CA HIS A 195 -28.18 2.44 -11.19
C HIS A 195 -28.88 3.76 -11.52
N ILE A 196 -30.17 3.82 -11.20
CA ILE A 196 -30.97 5.03 -11.28
C ILE A 196 -31.40 5.38 -9.86
N MET A 197 -31.08 6.61 -9.45
CA MET A 197 -31.39 7.10 -8.11
C MET A 197 -32.32 8.31 -8.19
N THR A 198 -33.30 8.37 -7.29
CA THR A 198 -34.08 9.58 -7.03
C THR A 198 -34.03 9.93 -5.55
N TYR A 199 -34.14 11.23 -5.25
CA TYR A 199 -34.10 11.67 -3.85
C TYR A 199 -35.42 11.30 -3.13
N LYS A 200 -35.30 10.69 -1.95
CA LYS A 200 -36.43 10.23 -1.12
C LYS A 200 -37.42 11.33 -0.73
N ASN A 201 -36.98 12.59 -0.73
CA ASN A 201 -37.81 13.75 -0.38
C ASN A 201 -38.76 14.22 -1.49
N LYS A 202 -38.75 13.60 -2.66
CA LYS A 202 -39.71 13.89 -3.74
C LYS A 202 -40.93 12.98 -3.59
N ALA A 203 -42.12 13.58 -3.57
CA ALA A 203 -43.38 12.86 -3.34
C ALA A 203 -43.63 11.72 -4.35
N ASP A 204 -43.14 11.88 -5.58
CA ASP A 204 -43.28 10.93 -6.70
C ASP A 204 -42.08 9.99 -6.88
N ALA A 205 -41.12 9.98 -5.93
CA ALA A 205 -39.87 9.26 -6.09
C ALA A 205 -40.03 7.76 -6.33
N PHE A 206 -40.94 7.15 -5.59
CA PHE A 206 -41.19 5.70 -5.69
C PHE A 206 -41.85 5.33 -7.02
N ASP A 207 -42.88 6.09 -7.43
CA ASP A 207 -43.61 5.83 -8.67
C ASP A 207 -42.71 6.04 -9.89
N ARG A 208 -41.83 7.04 -9.87
CA ARG A 208 -40.86 7.27 -10.94
C ARG A 208 -39.88 6.11 -11.08
N ILE A 209 -39.28 5.62 -9.98
CA ILE A 209 -38.35 4.48 -10.03
C ILE A 209 -39.10 3.23 -10.53
N LYS A 210 -40.32 2.99 -10.04
CA LYS A 210 -41.10 1.86 -10.45
C LYS A 210 -41.41 1.89 -11.96
N ASN A 211 -41.89 3.04 -12.46
CA ASN A 211 -42.18 3.20 -13.91
C ASN A 211 -40.96 2.99 -14.78
N ILE A 212 -39.75 3.43 -14.33
CA ILE A 212 -38.51 3.19 -15.06
C ILE A 212 -38.14 1.71 -14.99
N SER A 213 -38.24 1.06 -13.82
CA SER A 213 -37.95 -0.37 -13.66
C SER A 213 -38.87 -1.24 -14.53
N ASP A 214 -40.15 -0.88 -14.65
CA ASP A 214 -41.11 -1.61 -15.45
C ASP A 214 -40.90 -1.40 -16.98
N SER A 215 -40.10 -0.43 -17.37
CA SER A 215 -39.80 -0.10 -18.78
C SER A 215 -38.40 -0.65 -19.29
N ILE A 216 -37.63 -1.28 -18.41
CA ILE A 216 -36.36 -1.94 -18.72
C ILE A 216 -36.57 -3.45 -18.84
#